data_1976f65d801f23a0f84b87c0dec6858e
#
_entry.id   1976f65d801f23a0f84b87c0dec6858e
#
_cell.length_a   1.000
_cell.length_b   1.000
_cell.length_c   1.000
_cell.angle_alpha   90.00
_cell.angle_beta   90.00
_cell.angle_gamma   90.00
#
_symmetry.space_group_name_H-M   'P 1'
#
loop_
_entity.id
_entity.type
_entity.pdbx_description
1 polymer ?
#
loop_
_entity_poly.entity_id
_entity_poly.type
_entity_poly.pdbx_seq_one_letter_code
_entity_poly.pdbx_strand_id
1 'polypeptide(L)'
;QLDSFVDVQENELIELYNLAVSHAFERHVGLSCGDIMSRDVVTVEFATELEEAWQMLRRHKVKALPVVDKFQRLIGILTVADFLRQMDDTRTAGLAASLQGLLRRTPGPNSDKAEVVGQIMSAKVITATPDTPVATLVQQLSDQGLHRVPIIDARRQVLGMVTQSDLIAALYKHIALSA
;
A
#
# COMPACT_ATOMS: atom_id res chain seq x y z
N GLN A 1 27.06 -33.36 15.60
CA GLN A 1 27.36 -32.66 14.35
C GLN A 1 26.11 -32.57 13.49
N LEU A 2 25.29 -31.58 13.75
CA LEU A 2 24.17 -31.15 12.90
C LEU A 2 23.87 -29.71 13.30
N ASP A 3 24.80 -28.82 12.94
CA ASP A 3 24.57 -27.39 12.97
C ASP A 3 24.88 -26.85 11.57
N SER A 4 23.94 -27.07 10.65
CA SER A 4 23.78 -26.14 9.52
C SER A 4 22.40 -25.49 9.69
N PHE A 5 22.34 -24.51 10.56
CA PHE A 5 21.29 -23.50 10.51
C PHE A 5 21.41 -22.83 9.15
N VAL A 6 20.41 -23.06 8.32
CA VAL A 6 20.23 -22.27 7.09
C VAL A 6 19.92 -20.88 7.59
N ASP A 7 20.92 -20.00 7.54
CA ASP A 7 20.77 -18.57 7.81
C ASP A 7 20.07 -17.98 6.59
N VAL A 8 18.75 -18.23 6.50
CA VAL A 8 17.90 -17.66 5.46
C VAL A 8 17.68 -16.22 5.85
N GLN A 9 18.31 -15.32 5.13
CA GLN A 9 18.10 -13.89 5.32
C GLN A 9 16.61 -13.55 5.11
N GLU A 10 16.09 -12.59 5.86
CA GLU A 10 14.68 -12.18 5.82
C GLU A 10 14.19 -11.90 4.38
N ASN A 11 15.07 -11.38 3.53
CA ASN A 11 14.83 -11.14 2.10
C ASN A 11 14.64 -12.45 1.31
N GLU A 12 15.44 -13.48 1.58
CA GLU A 12 15.35 -14.78 0.91
C GLU A 12 14.04 -15.50 1.27
N LEU A 13 13.57 -15.32 2.50
CA LEU A 13 12.29 -15.88 2.97
C LEU A 13 11.11 -15.21 2.26
N ILE A 14 11.19 -13.90 2.04
CA ILE A 14 10.21 -13.12 1.28
C ILE A 14 10.21 -13.55 -0.20
N GLU A 15 11.38 -13.72 -0.81
CA GLU A 15 11.50 -14.20 -2.20
C GLU A 15 10.93 -15.60 -2.36
N LEU A 16 11.27 -16.51 -1.44
CA LEU A 16 10.74 -17.88 -1.45
C LEU A 16 9.22 -17.91 -1.29
N TYR A 17 8.68 -17.08 -0.39
CA TYR A 17 7.25 -16.92 -0.20
C TYR A 17 6.58 -16.40 -1.47
N ASN A 18 7.12 -15.36 -2.08
CA ASN A 18 6.57 -14.77 -3.30
C ASN A 18 6.62 -15.75 -4.48
N LEU A 19 7.70 -16.51 -4.60
CA LEU A 19 7.84 -17.56 -5.61
C LEU A 19 6.81 -18.68 -5.40
N ALA A 20 6.63 -19.13 -4.16
CA ALA A 20 5.63 -20.18 -3.84
C ALA A 20 4.21 -19.67 -4.12
N VAL A 21 3.91 -18.42 -3.78
CA VAL A 21 2.61 -17.78 -4.07
C VAL A 21 2.39 -17.65 -5.57
N SER A 22 3.41 -17.19 -6.33
CA SER A 22 3.33 -17.07 -7.80
C SER A 22 3.04 -18.42 -8.45
N HIS A 23 3.80 -19.47 -8.11
CA HIS A 23 3.57 -20.81 -8.63
C HIS A 23 2.19 -21.40 -8.26
N ALA A 24 1.69 -21.06 -7.06
CA ALA A 24 0.36 -21.50 -6.67
C ALA A 24 -0.71 -20.83 -7.53
N PHE A 25 -0.57 -19.54 -7.85
CA PHE A 25 -1.50 -18.84 -8.75
C PHE A 25 -1.39 -19.29 -10.22
N GLU A 26 -0.18 -19.59 -10.70
CA GLU A 26 0.03 -20.13 -12.06
C GLU A 26 -0.66 -21.48 -12.28
N ARG A 27 -0.66 -22.34 -11.26
CA ARG A 27 -1.32 -23.67 -11.32
C ARG A 27 -2.84 -23.59 -11.19
N HIS A 28 -3.38 -22.58 -10.55
CA HIS A 28 -4.81 -22.39 -10.29
C HIS A 28 -5.35 -21.29 -11.22
N VAL A 29 -5.27 -21.57 -12.48
CA VAL A 29 -5.59 -20.77 -13.66
C VAL A 29 -6.82 -19.88 -13.48
N GLY A 30 -6.63 -18.58 -13.77
CA GLY A 30 -7.69 -17.71 -14.21
C GLY A 30 -8.16 -16.66 -13.24
N LEU A 31 -7.56 -16.51 -12.03
CA LEU A 31 -7.92 -15.41 -11.13
C LEU A 31 -7.36 -14.09 -11.65
N SER A 32 -8.23 -13.11 -11.78
CA SER A 32 -7.92 -11.71 -12.09
C SER A 32 -7.86 -10.86 -10.82
N CYS A 33 -7.26 -9.69 -10.92
CA CYS A 33 -7.28 -8.73 -9.81
C CYS A 33 -8.70 -8.32 -9.41
N GLY A 34 -9.62 -8.27 -10.37
CA GLY A 34 -11.04 -7.98 -10.13
C GLY A 34 -11.76 -9.01 -9.26
N ASP A 35 -11.30 -10.28 -9.27
CA ASP A 35 -11.88 -11.37 -8.49
C ASP A 35 -11.49 -11.31 -7.01
N ILE A 36 -10.32 -10.74 -6.72
CA ILE A 36 -9.73 -10.75 -5.37
C ILE A 36 -9.66 -9.37 -4.71
N MET A 37 -9.81 -8.28 -5.48
CA MET A 37 -9.69 -6.92 -4.96
C MET A 37 -10.75 -6.59 -3.93
N SER A 38 -10.36 -5.86 -2.89
CA SER A 38 -11.28 -5.15 -2.00
C SER A 38 -11.83 -3.94 -2.73
N ARG A 39 -13.17 -3.82 -2.82
CA ARG A 39 -13.86 -2.72 -3.54
C ARG A 39 -14.17 -1.52 -2.65
N ASP A 40 -14.21 -1.72 -1.34
CA ASP A 40 -14.41 -0.65 -0.36
C ASP A 40 -13.09 0.08 -0.09
N VAL A 41 -12.71 0.94 -1.03
CA VAL A 41 -11.44 1.69 -0.96
C VAL A 41 -11.70 3.13 -0.58
N VAL A 42 -11.13 3.54 0.54
CA VAL A 42 -11.13 4.93 0.97
C VAL A 42 -10.03 5.67 0.20
N THR A 43 -10.41 6.71 -0.53
CA THR A 43 -9.48 7.61 -1.24
C THR A 43 -9.37 8.94 -0.52
N VAL A 44 -8.33 9.71 -0.80
CA VAL A 44 -8.12 11.05 -0.27
C VAL A 44 -7.78 12.01 -1.42
N GLU A 45 -8.27 13.24 -1.36
CA GLU A 45 -7.92 14.25 -2.34
C GLU A 45 -6.52 14.83 -2.06
N PHE A 46 -5.82 15.20 -3.11
CA PHE A 46 -4.44 15.66 -3.02
C PHE A 46 -4.29 16.96 -2.20
N ALA A 47 -5.34 17.79 -2.15
CA ALA A 47 -5.39 19.05 -1.40
C ALA A 47 -5.83 18.87 0.08
N THR A 48 -6.17 17.65 0.50
CA THR A 48 -6.59 17.36 1.88
C THR A 48 -5.45 17.64 2.85
N GLU A 49 -5.78 18.25 4.00
CA GLU A 49 -4.83 18.50 5.08
C GLU A 49 -4.27 17.19 5.65
N LEU A 50 -3.00 17.19 6.06
CA LEU A 50 -2.33 15.98 6.58
C LEU A 50 -3.01 15.45 7.84
N GLU A 51 -3.53 16.32 8.70
CA GLU A 51 -4.24 15.89 9.90
C GLU A 51 -5.50 15.11 9.56
N GLU A 52 -6.29 15.60 8.62
CA GLU A 52 -7.49 14.91 8.15
C GLU A 52 -7.14 13.56 7.52
N ALA A 53 -6.13 13.51 6.63
CA ALA A 53 -5.67 12.28 6.01
C ALA A 53 -5.18 11.26 7.04
N TRP A 54 -4.48 11.71 8.09
CA TRP A 54 -4.08 10.86 9.21
C TRP A 54 -5.28 10.29 9.98
N GLN A 55 -6.29 11.12 10.25
CA GLN A 55 -7.53 10.67 10.89
C GLN A 55 -8.28 9.65 10.02
N MET A 56 -8.27 9.82 8.68
CA MET A 56 -8.86 8.86 7.75
C MET A 56 -8.17 7.50 7.84
N LEU A 57 -6.81 7.46 7.81
CA LEU A 57 -6.05 6.22 7.99
C LEU A 57 -6.45 5.49 9.29
N ARG A 58 -6.55 6.23 10.39
CA ARG A 58 -6.90 5.66 11.70
C ARG A 58 -8.36 5.20 11.77
N ARG A 59 -9.30 6.03 11.32
CA ARG A 59 -10.74 5.73 11.37
C ARG A 59 -11.08 4.50 10.56
N HIS A 60 -10.54 4.40 9.36
CA HIS A 60 -10.78 3.28 8.46
C HIS A 60 -9.84 2.08 8.71
N LYS A 61 -8.89 2.20 9.66
CA LYS A 61 -7.91 1.18 10.01
C LYS A 61 -7.11 0.69 8.80
N VAL A 62 -6.84 1.59 7.86
CA VAL A 62 -6.03 1.32 6.66
C VAL A 62 -4.62 1.89 6.81
N LYS A 63 -3.65 1.32 6.12
CA LYS A 63 -2.25 1.76 6.17
C LYS A 63 -1.84 2.58 4.95
N ALA A 64 -2.74 2.75 3.98
CA ALA A 64 -2.53 3.55 2.79
C ALA A 64 -3.85 4.08 2.25
N LEU A 65 -3.80 5.24 1.63
CA LEU A 65 -4.91 5.89 0.93
C LEU A 65 -4.45 6.20 -0.50
N PRO A 66 -5.14 5.70 -1.53
CA PRO A 66 -4.97 6.21 -2.87
C PRO A 66 -5.31 7.71 -2.91
N VAL A 67 -4.45 8.50 -3.53
CA VAL A 67 -4.63 9.94 -3.66
C VAL A 67 -5.20 10.26 -5.03
N VAL A 68 -6.28 11.02 -5.04
CA VAL A 68 -7.00 11.38 -6.26
C VAL A 68 -6.99 12.88 -6.51
N ASP A 69 -7.13 13.25 -7.77
CA ASP A 69 -7.37 14.64 -8.20
C ASP A 69 -8.87 15.00 -8.10
N LYS A 70 -9.19 16.26 -8.44
CA LYS A 70 -10.58 16.76 -8.46
C LYS A 70 -11.50 16.02 -9.45
N PHE A 71 -10.96 15.23 -10.37
CA PHE A 71 -11.70 14.39 -11.30
C PHE A 71 -11.77 12.94 -10.84
N GLN A 72 -11.38 12.65 -9.59
CA GLN A 72 -11.34 11.32 -8.99
C GLN A 72 -10.35 10.36 -9.68
N ARG A 73 -9.34 10.90 -10.36
CA ARG A 73 -8.29 10.09 -10.99
C ARG A 73 -7.13 9.87 -10.02
N LEU A 74 -6.63 8.65 -9.97
CA LEU A 74 -5.47 8.29 -9.16
C LEU A 74 -4.22 9.07 -9.62
N ILE A 75 -3.60 9.80 -8.70
CA ILE A 75 -2.39 10.58 -8.92
C ILE A 75 -1.24 10.23 -7.96
N GLY A 76 -1.53 9.49 -6.91
CA GLY A 76 -0.54 9.12 -5.91
C GLY A 76 -1.06 8.09 -4.91
N ILE A 77 -0.22 7.75 -3.96
CA ILE A 77 -0.57 6.96 -2.78
C ILE A 77 0.06 7.60 -1.55
N LEU A 78 -0.71 7.70 -0.48
CA LEU A 78 -0.27 8.16 0.82
C LEU A 78 -0.24 6.99 1.79
N THR A 79 0.87 6.80 2.47
CA THR A 79 1.06 5.71 3.44
C THR A 79 1.49 6.25 4.81
N VAL A 80 1.37 5.42 5.84
CA VAL A 80 1.92 5.74 7.17
C VAL A 80 3.43 6.03 7.09
N ALA A 81 4.17 5.34 6.21
CA ALA A 81 5.60 5.58 6.03
C ALA A 81 5.92 6.98 5.48
N ASP A 82 5.01 7.59 4.70
CA ASP A 82 5.19 8.95 4.21
C ASP A 82 5.12 9.97 5.35
N PHE A 83 4.22 9.76 6.31
CA PHE A 83 4.19 10.57 7.54
C PHE A 83 5.45 10.39 8.38
N LEU A 84 5.96 9.16 8.51
CA LEU A 84 7.18 8.89 9.29
C LEU A 84 8.41 9.56 8.67
N ARG A 85 8.53 9.58 7.35
CA ARG A 85 9.64 10.27 6.65
C ARG A 85 9.67 11.76 6.93
N GLN A 86 8.50 12.41 7.01
CA GLN A 86 8.41 13.83 7.39
C GLN A 86 8.83 14.08 8.84
N MET A 87 8.83 13.05 9.68
CA MET A 87 9.21 13.16 11.08
C MET A 87 10.72 13.05 11.31
N ASP A 88 11.42 12.29 10.48
CA ASP A 88 12.88 12.11 10.58
C ASP A 88 13.64 13.42 10.31
N ASP A 89 13.05 14.35 9.56
CA ASP A 89 13.60 15.70 9.37
C ASP A 89 13.46 16.60 10.61
N THR A 90 12.66 16.22 11.59
CA THR A 90 12.50 16.94 12.87
C THR A 90 13.04 16.09 14.02
N ARG A 91 14.37 15.99 14.10
CA ARG A 91 15.07 15.31 15.21
C ARG A 91 14.64 15.91 16.54
N THR A 92 14.00 15.12 17.44
CA THR A 92 14.06 15.16 18.92
C THR A 92 12.76 14.98 19.69
N ALA A 93 11.77 14.23 19.21
CA ALA A 93 10.67 13.85 20.09
C ALA A 93 10.17 12.43 19.77
N GLY A 94 9.69 11.70 20.76
CA GLY A 94 9.14 10.35 20.54
C GLY A 94 8.01 10.36 19.48
N LEU A 95 7.83 9.23 18.79
CA LEU A 95 6.93 9.08 17.63
C LEU A 95 5.57 9.77 17.81
N ALA A 96 4.93 9.64 18.98
CA ALA A 96 3.63 10.27 19.25
C ALA A 96 3.69 11.79 19.37
N ALA A 97 4.77 12.32 19.97
CA ALA A 97 4.98 13.77 20.13
C ALA A 97 5.34 14.43 18.81
N SER A 98 6.10 13.73 17.95
CA SER A 98 6.45 14.19 16.61
C SER A 98 5.25 14.21 15.68
N LEU A 99 4.36 13.19 15.73
CA LEU A 99 3.09 13.21 15.02
C LEU A 99 2.18 14.34 15.49
N GLN A 100 2.07 14.56 16.81
CA GLN A 100 1.32 15.70 17.34
C GLN A 100 1.92 17.05 16.92
N GLY A 101 3.25 17.16 16.85
CA GLY A 101 3.96 18.35 16.39
C GLY A 101 3.75 18.64 14.91
N LEU A 102 3.67 17.59 14.07
CA LEU A 102 3.37 17.70 12.65
C LEU A 102 1.93 18.17 12.42
N LEU A 103 0.99 17.68 13.24
CA LEU A 103 -0.44 17.92 13.12
C LEU A 103 -0.90 19.22 13.82
N ARG A 104 -0.11 19.78 14.74
CA ARG A 104 -0.44 21.06 15.38
C ARG A 104 -0.09 22.22 14.46
N ARG A 105 -1.10 22.97 14.06
CA ARG A 105 -0.95 24.29 13.42
C ARG A 105 -0.31 25.25 14.40
N THR A 106 1.00 25.44 14.34
CA THR A 106 1.64 26.61 14.91
C THR A 106 2.15 27.44 13.73
N PRO A 107 1.54 28.59 13.40
CA PRO A 107 2.09 29.49 12.40
C PRO A 107 3.42 30.04 12.91
N GLY A 108 4.51 29.50 12.38
CA GLY A 108 5.84 30.04 12.55
C GLY A 108 6.26 30.73 11.25
N PRO A 109 7.06 31.80 11.29
CA PRO A 109 7.41 32.60 10.10
C PRO A 109 8.31 31.89 9.08
N ASN A 110 8.63 30.61 9.25
CA ASN A 110 9.39 29.76 8.30
C ASN A 110 8.86 28.33 8.37
N SER A 111 7.72 28.02 7.77
CA SER A 111 7.26 26.64 7.70
C SER A 111 7.52 26.05 6.31
N ASP A 112 8.68 25.41 6.13
CA ASP A 112 8.89 24.37 5.12
C ASP A 112 8.12 23.09 5.47
N LYS A 113 7.12 23.16 6.34
CA LYS A 113 6.31 22.01 6.75
C LYS A 113 5.25 21.72 5.69
N ALA A 114 5.22 20.48 5.26
CA ALA A 114 4.14 19.99 4.42
C ALA A 114 2.80 20.12 5.16
N GLU A 115 1.77 20.65 4.50
CA GLU A 115 0.44 20.89 5.06
C GLU A 115 -0.62 19.98 4.43
N VAL A 116 -0.41 19.58 3.17
CA VAL A 116 -1.38 18.80 2.39
C VAL A 116 -0.79 17.51 1.86
N VAL A 117 -1.67 16.54 1.59
CA VAL A 117 -1.35 15.20 1.10
C VAL A 117 -0.43 15.22 -0.12
N GLY A 118 -0.70 16.11 -1.08
CA GLY A 118 0.08 16.20 -2.33
C GLY A 118 1.56 16.50 -2.13
N GLN A 119 1.95 17.07 -0.98
CA GLN A 119 3.34 17.41 -0.69
C GLN A 119 4.16 16.22 -0.19
N ILE A 120 3.50 15.19 0.39
CA ILE A 120 4.19 14.03 0.97
C ILE A 120 3.88 12.71 0.30
N MET A 121 2.83 12.64 -0.53
CA MET A 121 2.43 11.42 -1.22
C MET A 121 3.52 10.91 -2.16
N SER A 122 3.54 9.61 -2.40
CA SER A 122 4.31 9.01 -3.48
C SER A 122 3.54 9.11 -4.79
N ALA A 123 4.05 9.90 -5.77
CA ALA A 123 3.41 10.06 -7.06
C ALA A 123 3.63 8.87 -8.01
N LYS A 124 4.73 8.11 -7.81
CA LYS A 124 5.02 6.89 -8.59
C LYS A 124 4.23 5.73 -8.01
N VAL A 125 3.04 5.48 -8.55
CA VAL A 125 2.15 4.40 -8.11
C VAL A 125 2.08 3.33 -9.19
N ILE A 126 2.37 2.09 -8.79
CA ILE A 126 2.10 0.92 -9.64
C ILE A 126 0.63 0.58 -9.48
N THR A 127 -0.01 0.37 -10.61
CA THR A 127 -1.45 0.08 -10.69
C THR A 127 -1.69 -1.15 -11.55
N ALA A 128 -2.83 -1.80 -11.37
CA ALA A 128 -3.31 -2.85 -12.24
C ALA A 128 -4.75 -2.54 -12.66
N THR A 129 -5.27 -3.32 -13.60
CA THR A 129 -6.68 -3.29 -14.01
C THR A 129 -7.41 -4.50 -13.44
N PRO A 130 -8.76 -4.52 -13.42
CA PRO A 130 -9.50 -5.69 -12.98
C PRO A 130 -9.12 -6.97 -13.75
N ASP A 131 -8.79 -6.86 -15.03
CA ASP A 131 -8.46 -8.00 -15.89
C ASP A 131 -6.99 -8.47 -15.74
N THR A 132 -6.18 -7.76 -14.98
CA THR A 132 -4.77 -8.14 -14.75
C THR A 132 -4.73 -9.50 -14.04
N PRO A 133 -3.99 -10.51 -14.56
CA PRO A 133 -3.84 -11.80 -13.90
C PRO A 133 -3.15 -11.63 -12.54
N VAL A 134 -3.64 -12.32 -11.52
CA VAL A 134 -3.06 -12.25 -10.16
C VAL A 134 -1.60 -12.69 -10.16
N ALA A 135 -1.21 -13.68 -10.94
CA ALA A 135 0.18 -14.13 -11.06
C ALA A 135 1.12 -13.00 -11.50
N THR A 136 0.71 -12.19 -12.50
CA THR A 136 1.48 -11.01 -12.93
C THR A 136 1.62 -9.98 -11.82
N LEU A 137 0.54 -9.76 -11.04
CA LEU A 137 0.58 -8.82 -9.92
C LEU A 137 1.53 -9.29 -8.81
N VAL A 138 1.55 -10.59 -8.51
CA VAL A 138 2.46 -11.17 -7.50
C VAL A 138 3.92 -10.91 -7.86
N GLN A 139 4.30 -11.10 -9.13
CA GLN A 139 5.65 -10.79 -9.59
C GLN A 139 6.00 -9.31 -9.39
N GLN A 140 5.12 -8.39 -9.78
CA GLN A 140 5.33 -6.95 -9.61
C GLN A 140 5.45 -6.54 -8.14
N LEU A 141 4.65 -7.15 -7.25
CA LEU A 141 4.73 -6.92 -5.81
C LEU A 141 6.07 -7.37 -5.24
N SER A 142 6.56 -8.55 -5.66
CA SER A 142 7.84 -9.11 -5.24
C SER A 142 9.01 -8.25 -5.67
N ASP A 143 9.11 -7.96 -6.96
CA ASP A 143 10.26 -7.25 -7.56
C ASP A 143 10.43 -5.83 -7.03
N GLN A 144 9.37 -5.22 -6.53
CA GLN A 144 9.35 -3.82 -6.13
C GLN A 144 9.07 -3.60 -4.63
N GLY A 145 9.00 -4.68 -3.85
CA GLY A 145 8.73 -4.59 -2.40
C GLY A 145 7.38 -3.93 -2.06
N LEU A 146 6.40 -4.08 -2.94
CA LEU A 146 5.09 -3.44 -2.76
C LEU A 146 4.17 -4.34 -1.96
N HIS A 147 3.34 -3.72 -1.12
CA HIS A 147 2.37 -4.44 -0.30
C HIS A 147 0.92 -4.17 -0.70
N ARG A 148 0.70 -3.21 -1.60
CA ARG A 148 -0.64 -2.76 -2.03
C ARG A 148 -0.59 -2.21 -3.44
N VAL A 149 -1.58 -2.59 -4.25
CA VAL A 149 -1.70 -2.11 -5.62
C VAL A 149 -3.12 -1.63 -5.84
N PRO A 150 -3.31 -0.34 -6.15
CA PRO A 150 -4.61 0.18 -6.57
C PRO A 150 -5.02 -0.42 -7.91
N ILE A 151 -6.26 -0.84 -8.00
CA ILE A 151 -6.89 -1.31 -9.24
C ILE A 151 -7.69 -0.17 -9.82
N ILE A 152 -7.41 0.17 -11.07
CA ILE A 152 -7.99 1.33 -11.74
C ILE A 152 -8.67 0.95 -13.05
N ASP A 153 -9.58 1.80 -13.49
CA ASP A 153 -10.20 1.73 -14.82
C ASP A 153 -9.37 2.50 -15.88
N ALA A 154 -9.87 2.51 -17.12
CA ALA A 154 -9.26 3.22 -18.24
C ALA A 154 -9.24 4.76 -18.03
N ARG A 155 -10.07 5.29 -17.15
CA ARG A 155 -10.11 6.72 -16.78
C ARG A 155 -9.24 7.03 -15.56
N ARG A 156 -8.46 6.04 -15.06
CA ARG A 156 -7.66 6.11 -13.85
C ARG A 156 -8.47 6.25 -12.55
N GLN A 157 -9.74 5.92 -12.55
CA GLN A 157 -10.56 5.91 -11.34
C GLN A 157 -10.25 4.66 -10.53
N VAL A 158 -10.18 4.78 -9.20
CA VAL A 158 -9.89 3.67 -8.30
C VAL A 158 -11.13 2.78 -8.19
N LEU A 159 -11.02 1.53 -8.65
CA LEU A 159 -12.07 0.53 -8.57
C LEU A 159 -11.93 -0.40 -7.37
N GLY A 160 -10.72 -0.55 -6.88
CA GLY A 160 -10.40 -1.45 -5.78
C GLY A 160 -8.93 -1.35 -5.36
N MET A 161 -8.56 -2.22 -4.44
CA MET A 161 -7.18 -2.39 -4.01
C MET A 161 -6.89 -3.87 -3.79
N VAL A 162 -5.74 -4.34 -4.23
CA VAL A 162 -5.21 -5.66 -3.89
C VAL A 162 -4.06 -5.50 -2.91
N THR A 163 -4.11 -6.26 -1.83
CA THR A 163 -3.08 -6.32 -0.79
C THR A 163 -2.53 -7.74 -0.67
N GLN A 164 -1.40 -7.90 0.03
CA GLN A 164 -0.88 -9.24 0.35
C GLN A 164 -1.90 -10.11 1.09
N SER A 165 -2.74 -9.51 1.96
CA SER A 165 -3.80 -10.25 2.66
C SER A 165 -4.86 -10.80 1.72
N ASP A 166 -5.21 -10.06 0.67
CA ASP A 166 -6.17 -10.52 -0.36
C ASP A 166 -5.61 -11.69 -1.15
N LEU A 167 -4.30 -11.66 -1.47
CA LEU A 167 -3.62 -12.78 -2.12
C LEU A 167 -3.64 -14.05 -1.25
N ILE A 168 -3.32 -13.92 0.03
CA ILE A 168 -3.35 -15.03 0.97
C ILE A 168 -4.78 -15.60 1.10
N ALA A 169 -5.78 -14.73 1.25
CA ALA A 169 -7.18 -15.14 1.35
C ALA A 169 -7.65 -15.87 0.08
N ALA A 170 -7.25 -15.40 -1.11
CA ALA A 170 -7.56 -16.03 -2.38
C ALA A 170 -6.94 -17.45 -2.49
N LEU A 171 -5.68 -17.60 -2.06
CA LEU A 171 -5.01 -18.91 -2.01
C LEU A 171 -5.73 -19.88 -1.08
N TYR A 172 -6.06 -19.46 0.12
CA TYR A 172 -6.79 -20.31 1.08
C TYR A 172 -8.13 -20.77 0.53
N LYS A 173 -8.87 -19.87 -0.09
CA LYS A 173 -10.17 -20.17 -0.67
C LYS A 173 -10.07 -21.21 -1.79
N HIS A 174 -9.04 -21.12 -2.63
CA HIS A 174 -8.82 -22.06 -3.73
C HIS A 174 -8.34 -23.43 -3.27
N ILE A 175 -7.41 -23.48 -2.30
CA ILE A 175 -6.93 -24.75 -1.74
C ILE A 175 -8.07 -25.50 -1.04
N ALA A 176 -8.92 -24.80 -0.29
CA ALA A 176 -10.06 -25.39 0.40
C ALA A 176 -11.16 -25.92 -0.54
N LEU A 177 -11.25 -25.41 -1.77
CA LEU A 177 -12.21 -25.87 -2.77
C LEU A 177 -11.67 -27.02 -3.63
N SER A 178 -10.37 -27.29 -3.58
CA SER A 178 -9.69 -28.33 -4.37
C SER A 178 -9.37 -29.60 -3.54
N ALA A 179 -9.67 -29.60 -2.25
CA ALA A 179 -9.53 -30.73 -1.32
C ALA A 179 -10.90 -31.37 -1.02
#